data_8953cba840808eaad97c4dd2753c6268
#
_entry.id   8953cba840808eaad97c4dd2753c6268
#
_cell.length_a   1.000
_cell.length_b   1.000
_cell.length_c   1.000
_cell.angle_alpha   90.00
_cell.angle_beta   90.00
_cell.angle_gamma   90.00
#
_symmetry.space_group_name_H-M   'P 1'
#
loop_
_entity.id
_entity.type
_entity.pdbx_description
1 polymer ?
#
loop_
_entity_poly.entity_id
_entity_poly.type
_entity_poly.pdbx_seq_one_letter_code
_entity_poly.pdbx_strand_id
1 'polypeptide(L)'
;MRIQNITDMIGNTPLVRVNDKVKYYAKIEGSNLFGSVKDRAARYLMENAYNDGIIKNDTVIIESSSGNFGIALAGMCKIKGNSFICVVDPNITEVNRKIIELLGAEIIIASKTDENGNYVQDRIQIVRDYITEHENVYWTNQYENQYVWKAYFSLGEELCNELEQIDYVFVAVSTCGTLAGASWKIKEQFPDCKIIAVDIAGSQIFERSKKKKHISGIGTGFVPQNLTHAKYDDYMIINEMDAVSECNNLLSKGIVVGASSGA
;
A
#
# COMPACT_ATOMS: atom_id res chain seq x y z
N MET A 1 6.37 -21.84 14.29
CA MET A 1 5.67 -20.65 14.85
C MET A 1 4.21 -21.00 15.10
N ARG A 2 3.66 -20.74 16.29
CA ARG A 2 2.23 -20.93 16.59
C ARG A 2 1.57 -19.55 16.58
N ILE A 3 0.57 -19.36 15.71
CA ILE A 3 -0.19 -18.10 15.56
C ILE A 3 -1.50 -18.28 16.34
N GLN A 4 -1.87 -17.30 17.15
CA GLN A 4 -3.12 -17.33 17.92
C GLN A 4 -4.28 -16.68 17.15
N ASN A 5 -4.00 -15.56 16.47
CA ASN A 5 -4.96 -14.85 15.63
C ASN A 5 -4.49 -14.83 14.18
N ILE A 6 -5.40 -14.99 13.25
CA ILE A 6 -5.08 -15.00 11.82
C ILE A 6 -4.38 -13.68 11.38
N THR A 7 -4.73 -12.57 12.01
CA THR A 7 -4.12 -11.26 11.74
C THR A 7 -2.65 -11.17 12.16
N ASP A 8 -2.16 -12.08 13.02
CA ASP A 8 -0.75 -12.16 13.41
C ASP A 8 0.16 -12.65 12.26
N MET A 9 -0.44 -13.12 11.15
CA MET A 9 0.27 -13.37 9.90
C MET A 9 0.66 -12.10 9.14
N ILE A 10 0.16 -10.93 9.55
CA ILE A 10 0.49 -9.65 8.94
C ILE A 10 1.74 -9.09 9.60
N GLY A 11 2.76 -8.81 8.81
CA GLY A 11 4.09 -8.43 9.27
C GLY A 11 4.99 -9.64 9.51
N ASN A 12 6.20 -9.38 10.03
CA ASN A 12 7.28 -10.38 10.18
C ASN A 12 7.50 -11.19 8.90
N THR A 13 7.45 -10.51 7.77
CA THR A 13 7.60 -11.13 6.45
C THR A 13 9.05 -11.56 6.22
N PRO A 14 9.30 -12.57 5.40
CA PRO A 14 10.68 -13.01 5.12
C PRO A 14 11.53 -11.92 4.49
N LEU A 15 12.80 -11.82 4.94
CA LEU A 15 13.86 -11.08 4.26
C LEU A 15 14.72 -12.08 3.50
N VAL A 16 14.68 -12.01 2.16
CA VAL A 16 15.31 -13.00 1.28
C VAL A 16 16.49 -12.37 0.56
N ARG A 17 17.65 -13.04 0.59
CA ARG A 17 18.79 -12.66 -0.23
C ARG A 17 18.54 -13.03 -1.68
N VAL A 18 18.52 -12.02 -2.57
CA VAL A 18 18.20 -12.19 -4.00
C VAL A 18 19.41 -12.24 -4.91
N ASN A 19 20.60 -11.93 -4.38
CA ASN A 19 21.84 -11.94 -5.16
C ASN A 19 23.00 -12.44 -4.29
N ASP A 20 23.77 -13.42 -4.82
CA ASP A 20 24.91 -14.01 -4.12
C ASP A 20 26.20 -13.19 -4.21
N LYS A 21 26.33 -12.33 -5.21
CA LYS A 21 27.54 -11.51 -5.45
C LYS A 21 27.52 -10.22 -4.62
N VAL A 22 26.35 -9.66 -4.38
CA VAL A 22 26.12 -8.47 -3.55
C VAL A 22 25.18 -8.82 -2.40
N LYS A 23 25.34 -8.19 -1.25
CA LYS A 23 24.39 -8.30 -0.13
C LYS A 23 23.11 -7.54 -0.48
N TYR A 24 22.33 -8.10 -1.39
CA TYR A 24 21.05 -7.55 -1.83
C TYR A 24 19.90 -8.42 -1.32
N TYR A 25 18.98 -7.80 -0.62
CA TYR A 25 17.87 -8.46 0.04
C TYR A 25 16.52 -7.86 -0.43
N ALA A 26 15.50 -8.69 -0.44
CA ALA A 26 14.12 -8.28 -0.68
C ALA A 26 13.23 -8.68 0.51
N LYS A 27 12.46 -7.74 1.01
CA LYS A 27 11.41 -7.99 2.02
C LYS A 27 10.16 -8.47 1.28
N ILE A 28 9.76 -9.72 1.53
CA ILE A 28 8.71 -10.40 0.76
C ILE A 28 7.33 -10.05 1.33
N GLU A 29 6.87 -8.83 1.08
CA GLU A 29 5.57 -8.33 1.57
C GLU A 29 4.35 -9.05 0.95
N GLY A 30 4.54 -9.79 -0.15
CA GLY A 30 3.53 -10.69 -0.71
C GLY A 30 3.18 -11.88 0.19
N SER A 31 3.96 -12.16 1.23
CA SER A 31 3.69 -13.21 2.22
C SER A 31 2.74 -12.77 3.34
N ASN A 32 2.33 -11.52 3.39
CA ASN A 32 1.26 -11.06 4.28
C ASN A 32 -0.06 -11.80 4.00
N LEU A 33 -0.97 -11.79 4.96
CA LEU A 33 -2.22 -12.55 4.96
C LEU A 33 -3.09 -12.39 3.69
N PHE A 34 -3.19 -11.15 3.19
CA PHE A 34 -3.95 -10.80 1.98
C PHE A 34 -3.05 -10.51 0.77
N GLY A 35 -1.76 -10.81 0.89
CA GLY A 35 -0.81 -10.84 -0.20
C GLY A 35 -0.11 -9.53 -0.52
N SER A 36 -0.07 -8.55 0.37
CA SER A 36 0.63 -7.29 0.09
C SER A 36 1.08 -6.51 1.32
N VAL A 37 1.98 -5.55 1.08
CA VAL A 37 2.42 -4.57 2.09
C VAL A 37 1.27 -3.73 2.67
N LYS A 38 0.12 -3.65 1.98
CA LYS A 38 -1.05 -2.88 2.41
C LYS A 38 -1.77 -3.49 3.60
N ASP A 39 -1.57 -4.77 3.84
CA ASP A 39 -2.13 -5.49 4.97
C ASP A 39 -1.70 -4.88 6.30
N ARG A 40 -0.44 -4.41 6.37
CA ARG A 40 0.09 -3.69 7.54
C ARG A 40 -0.72 -2.42 7.85
N ALA A 41 -1.00 -1.62 6.82
CA ALA A 41 -1.77 -0.39 6.98
C ALA A 41 -3.23 -0.68 7.36
N ALA A 42 -3.87 -1.65 6.70
CA ALA A 42 -5.25 -2.03 7.00
C ALA A 42 -5.38 -2.54 8.44
N ARG A 43 -4.48 -3.44 8.87
CA ARG A 43 -4.46 -3.94 10.24
C ARG A 43 -4.27 -2.83 11.26
N TYR A 44 -3.19 -2.05 11.12
CA TYR A 44 -2.82 -1.01 12.09
C TYR A 44 -3.90 0.05 12.22
N LEU A 45 -4.46 0.50 11.09
CA LEU A 45 -5.51 1.50 11.04
C LEU A 45 -6.78 0.99 11.75
N MET A 46 -7.24 -0.22 11.41
CA MET A 46 -8.43 -0.79 12.02
C MET A 46 -8.24 -1.02 13.53
N GLU A 47 -7.11 -1.60 13.95
CA GLU A 47 -6.84 -1.84 15.37
C GLU A 47 -6.78 -0.55 16.18
N ASN A 48 -6.12 0.51 15.67
CA ASN A 48 -6.07 1.80 16.37
C ASN A 48 -7.44 2.49 16.39
N ALA A 49 -8.19 2.47 15.30
CA ALA A 49 -9.52 3.05 15.28
C ALA A 49 -10.49 2.35 16.25
N TYR A 50 -10.36 1.03 16.47
CA TYR A 50 -11.06 0.30 17.50
C TYR A 50 -10.60 0.70 18.91
N ASN A 51 -9.30 0.74 19.15
CA ASN A 51 -8.72 1.07 20.45
C ASN A 51 -9.09 2.50 20.89
N ASP A 52 -9.15 3.42 19.95
CA ASP A 52 -9.53 4.82 20.18
C ASP A 52 -11.06 5.01 20.28
N GLY A 53 -11.86 3.95 20.08
CA GLY A 53 -13.31 3.99 20.11
C GLY A 53 -13.95 4.72 18.93
N ILE A 54 -13.20 5.00 17.87
CA ILE A 54 -13.65 5.66 16.64
C ILE A 54 -14.57 4.72 15.86
N ILE A 55 -14.26 3.43 15.81
CA ILE A 55 -15.08 2.41 15.17
C ILE A 55 -15.52 1.34 16.15
N LYS A 56 -16.68 0.75 15.86
CA LYS A 56 -17.28 -0.38 16.60
C LYS A 56 -17.67 -1.46 15.59
N ASN A 57 -18.18 -2.59 16.07
CA ASN A 57 -18.57 -3.71 15.20
C ASN A 57 -19.67 -3.36 14.18
N ASP A 58 -20.52 -2.40 14.50
CA ASP A 58 -21.60 -1.91 13.64
C ASP A 58 -21.22 -0.73 12.74
N THR A 59 -20.00 -0.21 12.88
CA THR A 59 -19.50 0.88 12.04
C THR A 59 -19.25 0.37 10.62
N VAL A 60 -19.81 1.06 9.63
CA VAL A 60 -19.53 0.82 8.21
C VAL A 60 -18.18 1.43 7.86
N ILE A 61 -17.31 0.64 7.29
CA ILE A 61 -16.00 1.11 6.80
C ILE A 61 -16.14 1.44 5.32
N ILE A 62 -15.60 2.56 4.88
CA ILE A 62 -15.59 2.95 3.47
C ILE A 62 -14.20 3.36 3.02
N GLU A 63 -13.81 3.00 1.80
CA GLU A 63 -12.53 3.42 1.21
C GLU A 63 -12.58 3.46 -0.31
N SER A 64 -11.80 4.38 -0.88
CA SER A 64 -11.56 4.50 -2.32
C SER A 64 -10.31 3.72 -2.73
N SER A 65 -10.46 2.45 -3.14
CA SER A 65 -9.31 1.63 -3.53
C SER A 65 -9.66 0.49 -4.48
N SER A 66 -9.18 0.52 -5.71
CA SER A 66 -9.31 -0.57 -6.70
C SER A 66 -8.19 -1.63 -6.60
N GLY A 67 -7.31 -1.54 -5.59
CA GLY A 67 -6.11 -2.36 -5.48
C GLY A 67 -5.94 -3.05 -4.12
N ASN A 68 -4.69 -3.34 -3.78
CA ASN A 68 -4.32 -4.13 -2.60
C ASN A 68 -4.84 -3.57 -1.27
N PHE A 69 -5.01 -2.25 -1.13
CA PHE A 69 -5.55 -1.69 0.10
C PHE A 69 -7.04 -2.01 0.26
N GLY A 70 -7.81 -2.00 -0.83
CA GLY A 70 -9.21 -2.43 -0.83
C GLY A 70 -9.34 -3.91 -0.45
N ILE A 71 -8.46 -4.78 -0.98
CA ILE A 71 -8.41 -6.21 -0.61
C ILE A 71 -8.09 -6.37 0.88
N ALA A 72 -7.06 -5.69 1.37
CA ALA A 72 -6.64 -5.78 2.76
C ALA A 72 -7.73 -5.30 3.73
N LEU A 73 -8.41 -4.18 3.42
CA LEU A 73 -9.53 -3.69 4.23
C LEU A 73 -10.73 -4.63 4.18
N ALA A 74 -11.09 -5.17 3.01
CA ALA A 74 -12.16 -6.16 2.89
C ALA A 74 -11.89 -7.37 3.78
N GLY A 75 -10.64 -7.87 3.78
CA GLY A 75 -10.22 -8.98 4.64
C GLY A 75 -10.28 -8.63 6.13
N MET A 76 -9.76 -7.46 6.52
CA MET A 76 -9.81 -7.00 7.91
C MET A 76 -11.24 -6.80 8.40
N CYS A 77 -12.10 -6.19 7.59
CA CYS A 77 -13.52 -6.00 7.92
C CYS A 77 -14.23 -7.35 8.06
N LYS A 78 -13.95 -8.32 7.18
CA LYS A 78 -14.50 -9.68 7.29
C LYS A 78 -14.11 -10.34 8.61
N ILE A 79 -12.86 -10.22 9.03
CA ILE A 79 -12.35 -10.78 10.30
C ILE A 79 -12.98 -10.09 11.51
N LYS A 80 -13.14 -8.75 11.46
CA LYS A 80 -13.70 -7.96 12.57
C LYS A 80 -15.22 -7.94 12.61
N GLY A 81 -15.90 -8.32 11.51
CA GLY A 81 -17.36 -8.33 11.42
C GLY A 81 -17.97 -6.99 10.96
N ASN A 82 -17.17 -6.04 10.49
CA ASN A 82 -17.66 -4.78 9.94
C ASN A 82 -18.17 -4.93 8.51
N SER A 83 -19.18 -4.16 8.15
CA SER A 83 -19.51 -3.91 6.75
C SER A 83 -18.44 -3.07 6.08
N PHE A 84 -18.10 -3.39 4.82
CA PHE A 84 -17.12 -2.63 4.05
C PHE A 84 -17.67 -2.23 2.69
N ILE A 85 -17.54 -0.95 2.36
CA ILE A 85 -17.87 -0.38 1.06
C ILE A 85 -16.57 0.02 0.37
N CYS A 86 -16.32 -0.59 -0.79
CA CYS A 86 -15.15 -0.33 -1.59
C CYS A 86 -15.53 0.49 -2.83
N VAL A 87 -15.14 1.76 -2.87
CA VAL A 87 -15.37 2.63 -4.03
C VAL A 87 -14.23 2.43 -5.02
N VAL A 88 -14.55 1.91 -6.19
CA VAL A 88 -13.59 1.54 -7.23
C VAL A 88 -13.84 2.32 -8.52
N ASP A 89 -12.92 2.20 -9.47
CA ASP A 89 -13.13 2.69 -10.85
C ASP A 89 -13.33 1.51 -11.82
N PRO A 90 -13.83 1.78 -13.06
CA PRO A 90 -14.03 0.75 -14.06
C PRO A 90 -12.79 -0.03 -14.48
N ASN A 91 -11.58 0.50 -14.15
CA ASN A 91 -10.31 -0.14 -14.49
C ASN A 91 -9.86 -1.17 -13.43
N ILE A 92 -10.67 -1.40 -12.38
CA ILE A 92 -10.38 -2.46 -11.42
C ILE A 92 -10.21 -3.80 -12.14
N THR A 93 -9.15 -4.54 -11.81
CA THR A 93 -8.97 -5.88 -12.41
C THR A 93 -10.07 -6.83 -11.93
N GLU A 94 -10.49 -7.75 -12.80
CA GLU A 94 -11.50 -8.74 -12.44
C GLU A 94 -11.10 -9.57 -11.22
N VAL A 95 -9.79 -9.86 -11.09
CA VAL A 95 -9.24 -10.60 -9.94
C VAL A 95 -9.44 -9.82 -8.65
N ASN A 96 -9.05 -8.55 -8.60
CA ASN A 96 -9.21 -7.73 -7.41
C ASN A 96 -10.68 -7.56 -7.04
N ARG A 97 -11.52 -7.30 -8.03
CA ARG A 97 -12.96 -7.18 -7.84
C ARG A 97 -13.55 -8.43 -7.19
N LYS A 98 -13.27 -9.61 -7.77
CA LYS A 98 -13.75 -10.89 -7.23
C LYS A 98 -13.27 -11.16 -5.80
N ILE A 99 -12.00 -10.86 -5.51
CA ILE A 99 -11.47 -11.05 -4.15
C ILE A 99 -12.21 -10.14 -3.16
N ILE A 100 -12.41 -8.87 -3.48
CA ILE A 100 -13.10 -7.89 -2.63
C ILE A 100 -14.54 -8.33 -2.39
N GLU A 101 -15.27 -8.75 -3.44
CA GLU A 101 -16.64 -9.27 -3.35
C GLU A 101 -16.72 -10.56 -2.50
N LEU A 102 -15.81 -11.51 -2.71
CA LEU A 102 -15.76 -12.78 -1.93
C LEU A 102 -15.47 -12.54 -0.44
N LEU A 103 -14.72 -11.50 -0.12
CA LEU A 103 -14.49 -11.08 1.26
C LEU A 103 -15.71 -10.37 1.87
N GLY A 104 -16.76 -10.14 1.09
CA GLY A 104 -18.05 -9.64 1.55
C GLY A 104 -18.20 -8.12 1.51
N ALA A 105 -17.33 -7.42 0.78
CA ALA A 105 -17.46 -5.99 0.57
C ALA A 105 -18.53 -5.67 -0.48
N GLU A 106 -19.23 -4.56 -0.28
CA GLU A 106 -20.04 -3.91 -1.30
C GLU A 106 -19.14 -3.06 -2.20
N ILE A 107 -19.37 -3.11 -3.53
CA ILE A 107 -18.61 -2.33 -4.50
C ILE A 107 -19.47 -1.22 -5.08
N ILE A 108 -18.98 0.02 -5.01
CA ILE A 108 -19.52 1.16 -5.73
C ILE A 108 -18.55 1.55 -6.83
N ILE A 109 -19.02 1.65 -8.07
CA ILE A 109 -18.18 1.96 -9.23
C ILE A 109 -18.33 3.45 -9.58
N ALA A 110 -17.23 4.18 -9.53
CA ALA A 110 -17.16 5.57 -10.01
C ALA A 110 -17.37 5.62 -11.53
N SER A 111 -18.04 6.66 -12.01
CA SER A 111 -18.44 6.78 -13.40
C SER A 111 -17.91 8.02 -14.10
N LYS A 112 -17.46 9.04 -13.34
CA LYS A 112 -17.01 10.32 -13.88
C LYS A 112 -15.49 10.41 -13.87
N THR A 113 -14.92 10.96 -14.93
CA THR A 113 -13.48 11.23 -15.03
C THR A 113 -13.21 12.72 -14.92
N ASP A 114 -11.99 13.06 -14.45
CA ASP A 114 -11.43 14.39 -14.61
C ASP A 114 -11.02 14.64 -16.08
N GLU A 115 -10.50 15.84 -16.35
CA GLU A 115 -10.03 16.26 -17.69
C GLU A 115 -8.90 15.35 -18.25
N ASN A 116 -8.21 14.61 -17.38
CA ASN A 116 -7.14 13.68 -17.74
C ASN A 116 -7.61 12.23 -17.85
N GLY A 117 -8.92 11.96 -17.67
CA GLY A 117 -9.51 10.63 -17.70
C GLY A 117 -9.31 9.82 -16.42
N ASN A 118 -8.98 10.45 -15.26
CA ASN A 118 -8.81 9.78 -13.99
C ASN A 118 -10.10 9.79 -13.17
N TYR A 119 -10.39 8.69 -12.50
CA TYR A 119 -11.57 8.52 -11.65
C TYR A 119 -11.34 8.88 -10.17
N VAL A 120 -10.13 9.28 -9.78
CA VAL A 120 -9.77 9.45 -8.36
C VAL A 120 -10.67 10.47 -7.68
N GLN A 121 -10.95 11.62 -8.34
CA GLN A 121 -11.80 12.67 -7.78
C GLN A 121 -13.25 12.19 -7.59
N ASP A 122 -13.79 11.48 -8.57
CA ASP A 122 -15.15 10.94 -8.49
C ASP A 122 -15.27 9.89 -7.36
N ARG A 123 -14.28 8.99 -7.23
CA ARG A 123 -14.23 8.03 -6.14
C ARG A 123 -14.20 8.70 -4.76
N ILE A 124 -13.39 9.75 -4.60
CA ILE A 124 -13.32 10.52 -3.35
C ILE A 124 -14.63 11.25 -3.09
N GLN A 125 -15.26 11.79 -4.12
CA GLN A 125 -16.54 12.48 -3.97
C GLN A 125 -17.64 11.50 -3.53
N ILE A 126 -17.72 10.33 -4.14
CA ILE A 126 -18.67 9.27 -3.71
C ILE A 126 -18.48 8.90 -2.24
N VAL A 127 -17.23 8.77 -1.77
CA VAL A 127 -16.95 8.51 -0.35
C VAL A 127 -17.46 9.63 0.53
N ARG A 128 -17.23 10.89 0.16
CA ARG A 128 -17.66 12.08 0.90
C ARG A 128 -19.18 12.20 0.95
N ASP A 129 -19.85 11.97 -0.17
CA ASP A 129 -21.31 12.01 -0.25
C ASP A 129 -21.90 10.91 0.64
N TYR A 130 -21.34 9.69 0.59
CA TYR A 130 -21.78 8.58 1.43
C TYR A 130 -21.67 8.90 2.93
N ILE A 131 -20.57 9.49 3.37
CA ILE A 131 -20.37 9.88 4.80
C ILE A 131 -21.36 10.97 5.21
N THR A 132 -21.72 11.86 4.29
CA THR A 132 -22.67 12.95 4.59
C THR A 132 -24.10 12.43 4.72
N GLU A 133 -24.44 11.37 3.98
CA GLU A 133 -25.79 10.81 3.91
C GLU A 133 -26.05 9.71 4.97
N HIS A 134 -24.99 9.16 5.58
CA HIS A 134 -25.08 8.03 6.49
C HIS A 134 -24.38 8.29 7.82
N GLU A 135 -25.02 7.89 8.91
CA GLU A 135 -24.40 7.88 10.23
C GLU A 135 -23.54 6.63 10.47
N ASN A 136 -22.64 6.67 11.44
CA ASN A 136 -21.78 5.55 11.86
C ASN A 136 -20.94 4.95 10.72
N VAL A 137 -20.34 5.84 9.90
CA VAL A 137 -19.46 5.49 8.79
C VAL A 137 -18.05 6.00 9.09
N TYR A 138 -17.03 5.18 8.82
CA TYR A 138 -15.64 5.56 8.97
C TYR A 138 -14.89 5.43 7.65
N TRP A 139 -14.39 6.56 7.15
CA TRP A 139 -13.48 6.60 5.99
C TRP A 139 -12.03 6.39 6.44
N THR A 140 -11.38 5.35 5.94
CA THR A 140 -10.00 5.03 6.30
C THR A 140 -8.98 6.00 5.72
N ASN A 141 -9.28 6.67 4.60
CA ASN A 141 -8.51 7.75 3.97
C ASN A 141 -7.01 7.46 3.87
N GLN A 142 -6.64 6.48 3.03
CA GLN A 142 -5.26 6.00 2.88
C GLN A 142 -4.21 7.06 2.50
N TYR A 143 -4.64 8.21 2.01
CA TYR A 143 -3.72 9.26 1.54
C TYR A 143 -3.35 10.28 2.62
N GLU A 144 -4.21 10.46 3.65
CA GLU A 144 -4.09 11.53 4.64
C GLU A 144 -4.09 11.03 6.09
N ASN A 145 -4.62 9.83 6.33
CA ASN A 145 -4.73 9.29 7.68
C ASN A 145 -3.36 8.94 8.25
N GLN A 146 -3.03 9.56 9.40
CA GLN A 146 -1.74 9.37 10.06
C GLN A 146 -1.45 7.91 10.47
N TYR A 147 -2.44 7.08 10.71
CA TYR A 147 -2.24 5.67 11.02
C TYR A 147 -1.69 4.88 9.82
N VAL A 148 -1.92 5.33 8.61
CA VAL A 148 -1.46 4.64 7.41
C VAL A 148 0.06 4.60 7.33
N TRP A 149 0.76 5.72 7.53
CA TRP A 149 2.22 5.72 7.46
C TRP A 149 2.87 5.15 8.73
N LYS A 150 2.28 5.36 9.92
CA LYS A 150 2.75 4.77 11.17
C LYS A 150 2.72 3.24 11.18
N ALA A 151 1.80 2.64 10.42
CA ALA A 151 1.72 1.19 10.25
C ALA A 151 3.02 0.55 9.76
N TYR A 152 3.81 1.31 9.01
CA TYR A 152 5.06 0.83 8.42
C TYR A 152 6.29 1.05 9.31
N PHE A 153 6.12 1.53 10.53
CA PHE A 153 7.18 1.50 11.55
C PHE A 153 7.63 0.06 11.78
N SER A 154 6.68 -0.88 11.88
CA SER A 154 6.99 -2.30 12.05
C SER A 154 7.88 -2.86 10.94
N LEU A 155 7.67 -2.44 9.68
CA LEU A 155 8.51 -2.84 8.55
C LEU A 155 9.96 -2.33 8.71
N GLY A 156 10.13 -1.07 9.10
CA GLY A 156 11.45 -0.51 9.38
C GLY A 156 12.13 -1.21 10.58
N GLU A 157 11.39 -1.47 11.64
CA GLU A 157 11.89 -2.20 12.81
C GLU A 157 12.31 -3.63 12.48
N GLU A 158 11.54 -4.34 11.66
CA GLU A 158 11.90 -5.68 11.17
C GLU A 158 13.25 -5.66 10.42
N LEU A 159 13.42 -4.72 9.48
CA LEU A 159 14.68 -4.57 8.74
C LEU A 159 15.86 -4.27 9.66
N CYS A 160 15.66 -3.38 10.63
CA CYS A 160 16.68 -3.02 11.60
C CYS A 160 17.07 -4.18 12.54
N ASN A 161 16.13 -5.07 12.86
CA ASN A 161 16.39 -6.23 13.69
C ASN A 161 17.02 -7.41 12.92
N GLU A 162 16.80 -7.48 11.60
CA GLU A 162 17.28 -8.58 10.76
C GLU A 162 18.66 -8.30 10.13
N LEU A 163 19.11 -7.03 10.11
CA LEU A 163 20.36 -6.61 9.47
C LEU A 163 21.22 -5.79 10.44
N GLU A 164 22.52 -6.10 10.49
CA GLU A 164 23.51 -5.37 11.31
C GLU A 164 23.89 -4.01 10.69
N GLN A 165 23.74 -3.89 9.36
CA GLN A 165 24.05 -2.70 8.58
C GLN A 165 23.16 -2.63 7.34
N ILE A 166 22.70 -1.42 7.01
CA ILE A 166 21.96 -1.12 5.79
C ILE A 166 22.58 0.10 5.12
N ASP A 167 23.17 -0.09 3.93
CA ASP A 167 23.76 1.01 3.16
C ASP A 167 22.70 1.74 2.32
N TYR A 168 21.81 0.97 1.67
CA TYR A 168 20.75 1.48 0.80
C TYR A 168 19.43 0.76 1.04
N VAL A 169 18.33 1.52 0.98
CA VAL A 169 16.96 0.97 0.93
C VAL A 169 16.23 1.59 -0.25
N PHE A 170 15.66 0.75 -1.09
CA PHE A 170 14.81 1.16 -2.22
C PHE A 170 13.35 0.87 -1.87
N VAL A 171 12.50 1.87 -1.99
CA VAL A 171 11.08 1.75 -1.63
C VAL A 171 10.19 2.24 -2.77
N ALA A 172 9.42 1.33 -3.37
CA ALA A 172 8.42 1.70 -4.36
C ALA A 172 7.33 2.59 -3.73
N VAL A 173 7.00 3.71 -4.38
CA VAL A 173 6.08 4.71 -3.86
C VAL A 173 4.76 4.76 -4.63
N SER A 174 3.68 5.00 -3.91
CA SER A 174 2.35 5.36 -4.41
C SER A 174 1.70 6.31 -3.41
N THR A 175 1.04 5.81 -2.34
CA THR A 175 0.54 6.65 -1.23
C THR A 175 1.66 7.21 -0.34
N CYS A 176 2.91 6.82 -0.56
CA CYS A 176 4.11 7.13 0.21
C CYS A 176 4.09 6.68 1.69
N GLY A 177 3.06 5.98 2.14
CA GLY A 177 2.97 5.50 3.52
C GLY A 177 4.12 4.55 3.90
N THR A 178 4.44 3.59 3.02
CA THR A 178 5.54 2.63 3.24
C THR A 178 6.89 3.35 3.37
N LEU A 179 7.18 4.26 2.42
CA LEU A 179 8.39 5.08 2.46
C LEU A 179 8.46 5.89 3.77
N ALA A 180 7.37 6.58 4.10
CA ALA A 180 7.31 7.43 5.29
C ALA A 180 7.59 6.62 6.57
N GLY A 181 6.84 5.55 6.81
CA GLY A 181 6.97 4.80 8.06
C GLY A 181 8.28 4.05 8.18
N ALA A 182 8.68 3.29 7.16
CA ALA A 182 9.92 2.53 7.20
C ALA A 182 11.15 3.44 7.33
N SER A 183 11.18 4.57 6.61
CA SER A 183 12.32 5.50 6.66
C SER A 183 12.57 6.08 8.05
N TRP A 184 11.52 6.29 8.84
CA TRP A 184 11.67 6.81 10.21
C TRP A 184 12.49 5.85 11.07
N LYS A 185 12.15 4.58 11.08
CA LYS A 185 12.81 3.57 11.91
C LYS A 185 14.20 3.22 11.38
N ILE A 186 14.36 3.16 10.06
CA ILE A 186 15.66 2.91 9.46
C ILE A 186 16.65 4.05 9.76
N LYS A 187 16.24 5.31 9.59
CA LYS A 187 17.09 6.47 9.89
C LYS A 187 17.36 6.65 11.37
N GLU A 188 16.50 6.15 12.24
CA GLU A 188 16.72 6.16 13.69
C GLU A 188 17.90 5.25 14.09
N GLN A 189 17.99 4.06 13.48
CA GLN A 189 19.04 3.07 13.79
C GLN A 189 20.26 3.16 12.86
N PHE A 190 20.03 3.49 11.59
CA PHE A 190 21.05 3.60 10.54
C PHE A 190 20.99 5.00 9.88
N PRO A 191 21.48 6.06 10.55
CA PRO A 191 21.34 7.44 10.06
C PRO A 191 22.04 7.68 8.72
N ASP A 192 23.11 6.95 8.41
CA ASP A 192 23.86 7.06 7.16
C ASP A 192 23.26 6.24 5.99
N CYS A 193 22.31 5.36 6.28
CA CYS A 193 21.60 4.59 5.26
C CYS A 193 20.95 5.51 4.23
N LYS A 194 21.19 5.27 2.93
CA LYS A 194 20.58 6.02 1.84
C LYS A 194 19.22 5.42 1.48
N ILE A 195 18.17 6.18 1.64
CA ILE A 195 16.80 5.76 1.32
C ILE A 195 16.39 6.38 0.00
N ILE A 196 16.14 5.53 -0.99
CA ILE A 196 15.80 5.92 -2.35
C ILE A 196 14.32 5.61 -2.61
N ALA A 197 13.55 6.64 -2.90
CA ALA A 197 12.18 6.48 -3.33
C ALA A 197 12.14 6.04 -4.81
N VAL A 198 11.48 4.93 -5.11
CA VAL A 198 11.35 4.43 -6.48
C VAL A 198 9.95 4.74 -6.98
N ASP A 199 9.87 5.62 -7.97
CA ASP A 199 8.62 6.01 -8.64
C ASP A 199 8.63 5.53 -10.10
N ILE A 200 7.52 5.69 -10.80
CA ILE A 200 7.35 5.21 -12.16
C ILE A 200 7.05 6.34 -13.12
N ALA A 201 7.50 6.23 -14.35
CA ALA A 201 7.22 7.22 -15.39
C ALA A 201 5.70 7.42 -15.57
N GLY A 202 5.27 8.68 -15.56
CA GLY A 202 3.85 9.05 -15.60
C GLY A 202 3.23 9.31 -14.23
N SER A 203 3.92 9.02 -13.13
CA SER A 203 3.55 9.46 -11.79
C SER A 203 3.75 10.97 -11.61
N GLN A 204 3.01 11.57 -10.68
CA GLN A 204 3.11 12.97 -10.33
C GLN A 204 3.71 13.21 -8.93
N ILE A 205 4.28 12.20 -8.30
CA ILE A 205 4.85 12.32 -6.95
C ILE A 205 6.09 13.21 -6.98
N PHE A 206 7.06 12.91 -7.86
CA PHE A 206 8.33 13.64 -7.98
C PHE A 206 8.43 14.45 -9.27
N GLU A 207 7.81 13.98 -10.35
CA GLU A 207 7.81 14.66 -11.64
C GLU A 207 6.40 15.02 -12.07
N ARG A 208 6.18 16.25 -12.52
CA ARG A 208 4.91 16.72 -13.09
C ARG A 208 4.73 16.18 -14.51
N SER A 209 4.75 14.86 -14.67
CA SER A 209 4.57 14.21 -15.95
C SER A 209 3.09 14.07 -16.30
N LYS A 210 2.73 14.36 -17.56
CA LYS A 210 1.38 14.10 -18.11
C LYS A 210 1.30 12.77 -18.86
N LYS A 211 2.32 11.91 -18.78
CA LYS A 211 2.30 10.61 -19.43
C LYS A 211 1.27 9.71 -18.76
N LYS A 212 0.54 8.94 -19.56
CA LYS A 212 -0.38 7.93 -19.05
C LYS A 212 0.42 6.79 -18.42
N LYS A 213 0.03 6.40 -17.21
CA LYS A 213 0.58 5.28 -16.47
C LYS A 213 -0.36 4.07 -16.59
N HIS A 214 0.18 2.89 -16.83
CA HIS A 214 -0.58 1.65 -17.01
C HIS A 214 -0.41 0.68 -15.83
N ILE A 215 0.77 0.66 -15.20
CA ILE A 215 1.04 -0.19 -14.04
C ILE A 215 0.36 0.37 -12.79
N SER A 216 -0.41 -0.48 -12.10
CA SER A 216 -1.02 -0.16 -10.81
C SER A 216 -0.09 -0.49 -9.63
N GLY A 217 -0.36 0.08 -8.45
CA GLY A 217 0.38 -0.22 -7.21
C GLY A 217 1.66 0.59 -6.99
N ILE A 218 2.17 1.28 -8.02
CA ILE A 218 3.31 2.21 -7.95
C ILE A 218 2.91 3.51 -8.65
N GLY A 219 3.36 4.65 -8.13
CA GLY A 219 3.03 5.99 -8.63
C GLY A 219 1.57 6.39 -8.41
N THR A 220 1.32 7.69 -8.43
CA THR A 220 -0.04 8.27 -8.37
C THR A 220 -0.12 9.56 -9.20
N GLY A 221 -1.35 10.03 -9.45
CA GLY A 221 -1.63 11.24 -10.23
C GLY A 221 -1.57 12.55 -9.42
N PHE A 222 -1.07 12.52 -8.18
CA PHE A 222 -0.91 13.68 -7.30
C PHE A 222 0.17 13.40 -6.26
N VAL A 223 0.60 14.43 -5.51
CA VAL A 223 1.57 14.28 -4.41
C VAL A 223 0.82 13.90 -3.13
N PRO A 224 1.02 12.68 -2.59
CA PRO A 224 0.36 12.26 -1.36
C PRO A 224 0.88 13.01 -0.14
N GLN A 225 0.00 13.31 0.82
CA GLN A 225 0.39 13.99 2.07
C GLN A 225 1.41 13.17 2.87
N ASN A 226 1.33 11.85 2.85
CA ASN A 226 2.28 10.98 3.54
C ASN A 226 3.75 11.23 3.13
N LEU A 227 4.02 11.76 1.94
CA LEU A 227 5.37 12.08 1.49
C LEU A 227 6.05 13.10 2.41
N THR A 228 5.30 14.02 3.01
CA THR A 228 5.84 15.03 3.95
C THR A 228 6.43 14.43 5.22
N HIS A 229 6.07 13.19 5.54
CA HIS A 229 6.58 12.44 6.68
C HIS A 229 7.77 11.55 6.33
N ALA A 230 8.13 11.40 5.06
CA ALA A 230 9.19 10.51 4.62
C ALA A 230 10.59 11.12 4.83
N LYS A 231 11.51 10.30 5.33
CA LYS A 231 12.94 10.63 5.47
C LYS A 231 13.73 9.91 4.36
N TYR A 232 13.63 10.38 3.14
CA TYR A 232 14.37 9.83 2.00
C TYR A 232 15.48 10.78 1.55
N ASP A 233 16.53 10.22 0.93
CA ASP A 233 17.71 10.96 0.49
C ASP A 233 17.61 11.36 -0.98
N ASP A 234 17.03 10.48 -1.81
CA ASP A 234 16.93 10.69 -3.26
C ASP A 234 15.72 9.92 -3.82
N TYR A 235 15.43 10.11 -5.09
CA TYR A 235 14.41 9.36 -5.82
C TYR A 235 14.91 8.94 -7.19
N MET A 236 14.28 7.92 -7.76
CA MET A 236 14.50 7.48 -9.13
C MET A 236 13.18 7.19 -9.82
N ILE A 237 13.15 7.46 -11.14
CA ILE A 237 11.99 7.20 -11.98
C ILE A 237 12.30 6.03 -12.90
N ILE A 238 11.51 4.97 -12.78
CA ILE A 238 11.65 3.73 -13.57
C ILE A 238 10.65 3.76 -14.72
N ASN A 239 11.05 3.26 -15.89
CA ASN A 239 10.13 3.04 -17.00
C ASN A 239 9.27 1.79 -16.76
N GLU A 240 8.00 1.81 -17.16
CA GLU A 240 7.09 0.67 -17.00
C GLU A 240 7.61 -0.60 -17.66
N MET A 241 8.25 -0.48 -18.83
CA MET A 241 8.81 -1.64 -19.54
C MET A 241 9.98 -2.28 -18.79
N ASP A 242 10.80 -1.48 -18.11
CA ASP A 242 11.93 -1.99 -17.32
C ASP A 242 11.39 -2.76 -16.10
N ALA A 243 10.37 -2.23 -15.42
CA ALA A 243 9.68 -2.92 -14.32
C ALA A 243 9.07 -4.26 -14.75
N VAL A 244 8.40 -4.30 -15.91
CA VAL A 244 7.83 -5.53 -16.47
C VAL A 244 8.92 -6.52 -16.87
N SER A 245 10.02 -6.04 -17.46
CA SER A 245 11.17 -6.88 -17.84
C SER A 245 11.79 -7.55 -16.62
N GLU A 246 11.96 -6.81 -15.52
CA GLU A 246 12.50 -7.37 -14.29
C GLU A 246 11.53 -8.36 -13.61
N CYS A 247 10.22 -8.11 -13.64
CA CYS A 247 9.24 -9.12 -13.21
C CYS A 247 9.39 -10.44 -13.97
N ASN A 248 9.60 -10.39 -15.29
CA ASN A 248 9.80 -11.59 -16.11
C ASN A 248 11.15 -12.28 -15.79
N ASN A 249 12.19 -11.51 -15.54
CA ASN A 249 13.49 -12.02 -15.10
C ASN A 249 13.37 -12.75 -13.75
N LEU A 250 12.68 -12.17 -12.77
CA LEU A 250 12.43 -12.81 -11.48
C LEU A 250 11.55 -14.06 -11.63
N LEU A 251 10.52 -14.00 -12.47
CA LEU A 251 9.65 -15.13 -12.76
C LEU A 251 10.43 -16.31 -13.36
N SER A 252 11.40 -16.05 -14.25
CA SER A 252 12.27 -17.09 -14.82
C SER A 252 13.12 -17.82 -13.77
N LYS A 253 13.32 -17.19 -12.60
CA LYS A 253 14.01 -17.76 -11.42
C LYS A 253 13.02 -18.36 -10.40
N GLY A 254 11.73 -18.46 -10.73
CA GLY A 254 10.69 -18.97 -9.83
C GLY A 254 10.19 -17.96 -8.79
N ILE A 255 10.54 -16.67 -8.93
CA ILE A 255 10.13 -15.61 -7.99
C ILE A 255 8.98 -14.82 -8.63
N VAL A 256 7.77 -15.00 -8.07
CA VAL A 256 6.56 -14.29 -8.53
C VAL A 256 6.39 -13.00 -7.74
N VAL A 257 6.41 -11.87 -8.43
CA VAL A 257 6.27 -10.53 -7.82
C VAL A 257 5.31 -9.65 -8.60
N GLY A 258 4.76 -8.64 -7.92
CA GLY A 258 3.98 -7.59 -8.57
C GLY A 258 4.89 -6.54 -9.25
N ALA A 259 4.31 -5.75 -10.16
CA ALA A 259 5.04 -4.77 -10.96
C ALA A 259 5.79 -3.71 -10.12
N SER A 260 5.28 -3.36 -8.94
CA SER A 260 5.98 -2.47 -7.99
C SER A 260 7.25 -3.07 -7.37
N SER A 261 7.44 -4.38 -7.49
CA SER A 261 8.66 -5.06 -7.02
C SER A 261 9.66 -5.29 -8.17
N GLY A 262 9.21 -5.18 -9.42
CA GLY A 262 10.08 -5.18 -10.60
C GLY A 262 10.68 -3.80 -10.89
N ALA A 263 10.13 -2.75 -10.28
CA ALA A 263 10.66 -1.39 -10.39
C ALA A 263 11.85 -1.20 -9.46
#